data_252d99e8e31278fe48058e80a52f29f2
#
_entry.id   252d99e8e31278fe48058e80a52f29f2
#
_cell.length_a   1.000
_cell.length_b   1.000
_cell.length_c   1.000
_cell.angle_alpha   90.00
_cell.angle_beta   90.00
_cell.angle_gamma   90.00
#
_symmetry.space_group_name_H-M   'P 1'
#
loop_
_entity.id
_entity.type
_entity.pdbx_description
1 polymer ?
#
loop_
_entity_poly.entity_id
_entity_poly.type
_entity_poly.pdbx_seq_one_letter_code
_entity_poly.pdbx_strand_id
1 'polypeptide(L)'
;MSFERFEELVEKVDRIDRLGSGIELRSVIAIDHDAVHRSSTGPLSDRLILVKDNIEAVGLPCTAGSLALEGAPVRGDAELVSRLRAAGMIVAGSTNLSEWANIRSTGSSSGWSAVGGLTANPWALDRSAGGSSSGSGAAVAAGLVDVAIGTETDGSITCPAALNGVVGIKPTVGSVSTVGVVPVSGSQDVPGPLARNIEVAAEVLAVLSGDLDLIARSRRIDAGVLRVGVARAWLTGHTATDRVFEEAIAIIERNVHSVRDSAVPETASNVHEDEFTVLVHELKSDLDVYLANRVASGTNRPRSIADVVAFNHEHADRELAHFGQEIFEMAAACAGRDSDAYRLARRRNVDWAENQCFGPAFADFDVLIAPAYAPAWKTDFVLGHPSAGGKVTTPAAIAGLPIVTLPMGLVAGLPVGLSFVGPAASEDRLIAMARRIESALGLVDDPSWRPRFRQPSRG
;
A
#
# COMPACT_ATOMS: atom_id res chain seq x y z
N MET A 1 -29.40 -9.09 0.74
CA MET A 1 -27.98 -9.49 0.49
C MET A 1 -27.00 -8.40 0.89
N SER A 2 -27.06 -7.17 0.37
CA SER A 2 -26.10 -6.10 0.73
C SER A 2 -26.14 -5.72 2.19
N PHE A 3 -27.33 -5.57 2.76
CA PHE A 3 -27.53 -5.20 4.16
C PHE A 3 -27.02 -6.30 5.11
N GLU A 4 -27.35 -7.54 4.88
CA GLU A 4 -26.89 -8.69 5.67
C GLU A 4 -25.33 -8.79 5.68
N ARG A 5 -24.69 -8.66 4.51
CA ARG A 5 -23.23 -8.65 4.43
C ARG A 5 -22.58 -7.48 5.17
N PHE A 6 -23.25 -6.33 5.13
CA PHE A 6 -22.76 -5.15 5.87
C PHE A 6 -22.87 -5.38 7.38
N GLU A 7 -23.99 -5.93 7.87
CA GLU A 7 -24.15 -6.28 9.29
C GLU A 7 -23.12 -7.34 9.72
N GLU A 8 -22.89 -8.37 8.90
CA GLU A 8 -21.83 -9.36 9.15
C GLU A 8 -20.43 -8.70 9.25
N LEU A 9 -20.12 -7.68 8.43
CA LEU A 9 -18.89 -6.94 8.53
C LEU A 9 -18.81 -6.20 9.87
N VAL A 10 -19.86 -5.49 10.27
CA VAL A 10 -19.92 -4.75 11.54
C VAL A 10 -19.70 -5.71 12.72
N GLU A 11 -20.40 -6.84 12.76
CA GLU A 11 -20.24 -7.86 13.79
C GLU A 11 -18.81 -8.43 13.84
N LYS A 12 -18.19 -8.67 12.67
CA LYS A 12 -16.79 -9.12 12.61
C LYS A 12 -15.83 -8.07 13.14
N VAL A 13 -16.02 -6.79 12.75
CA VAL A 13 -15.21 -5.67 13.25
C VAL A 13 -15.32 -5.57 14.77
N ASP A 14 -16.52 -5.64 15.34
CA ASP A 14 -16.71 -5.58 16.78
C ASP A 14 -16.05 -6.76 17.50
N ARG A 15 -16.05 -7.94 16.88
CA ARG A 15 -15.53 -9.17 17.49
C ARG A 15 -14.02 -9.27 17.49
N ILE A 16 -13.33 -8.78 16.43
CA ILE A 16 -11.88 -9.03 16.27
C ILE A 16 -11.05 -7.75 16.10
N ASP A 17 -11.66 -6.63 15.78
CA ASP A 17 -10.93 -5.42 15.37
C ASP A 17 -10.92 -4.34 16.46
N ARG A 18 -12.02 -4.17 17.20
CA ARG A 18 -12.19 -3.10 18.19
C ARG A 18 -11.34 -3.30 19.44
N LEU A 19 -10.99 -2.20 20.10
CA LEU A 19 -10.37 -2.20 21.42
C LEU A 19 -11.28 -2.94 22.42
N GLY A 20 -10.70 -3.85 23.18
CA GLY A 20 -11.45 -4.71 24.14
C GLY A 20 -12.09 -5.94 23.51
N SER A 21 -11.95 -6.20 22.20
CA SER A 21 -12.44 -7.40 21.54
C SER A 21 -11.66 -8.69 21.91
N GLY A 22 -10.48 -8.53 22.53
CA GLY A 22 -9.58 -9.62 22.89
C GLY A 22 -8.55 -9.97 21.80
N ILE A 23 -8.82 -9.65 20.53
CA ILE A 23 -7.86 -9.72 19.40
C ILE A 23 -7.29 -8.33 19.13
N GLU A 24 -8.14 -7.33 19.06
CA GLU A 24 -7.78 -5.92 18.86
C GLU A 24 -6.90 -5.70 17.64
N LEU A 25 -7.38 -6.15 16.47
CA LEU A 25 -6.63 -6.01 15.22
C LEU A 25 -6.38 -4.54 14.84
N ARG A 26 -7.32 -3.66 15.18
CA ARG A 26 -7.26 -2.20 14.91
C ARG A 26 -6.96 -1.87 13.46
N SER A 27 -7.55 -2.63 12.55
CA SER A 27 -7.40 -2.43 11.12
C SER A 27 -8.40 -1.42 10.55
N VAL A 28 -9.51 -1.16 11.26
CA VAL A 28 -10.59 -0.29 10.84
C VAL A 28 -10.72 0.91 11.79
N ILE A 29 -10.62 2.13 11.26
CA ILE A 29 -10.84 3.38 12.01
C ILE A 29 -12.33 3.65 12.17
N ALA A 30 -13.08 3.62 11.07
CA ALA A 30 -14.49 3.98 11.07
C ALA A 30 -15.31 3.08 10.12
N ILE A 31 -16.59 2.92 10.48
CA ILE A 31 -17.62 2.30 9.62
C ILE A 31 -18.64 3.38 9.26
N ASP A 32 -19.02 3.44 7.98
CA ASP A 32 -20.13 4.27 7.51
C ASP A 32 -21.45 3.47 7.58
N HIS A 33 -22.23 3.68 8.61
CA HIS A 33 -23.51 2.99 8.81
C HIS A 33 -24.56 3.30 7.73
N ASP A 34 -24.36 4.34 6.92
CA ASP A 34 -25.19 4.69 5.77
C ASP A 34 -24.62 4.17 4.44
N ALA A 35 -23.52 3.42 4.44
CA ALA A 35 -22.78 3.00 3.25
C ALA A 35 -23.67 2.30 2.21
N VAL A 36 -24.60 1.45 2.65
CA VAL A 36 -25.53 0.72 1.78
C VAL A 36 -26.43 1.69 1.01
N HIS A 37 -26.87 2.77 1.66
CA HIS A 37 -27.72 3.81 1.04
C HIS A 37 -26.95 4.72 0.08
N ARG A 38 -25.63 4.78 0.20
CA ARG A 38 -24.75 5.58 -0.68
C ARG A 38 -24.29 4.84 -1.93
N SER A 39 -24.52 3.51 -2.00
CA SER A 39 -24.10 2.71 -3.15
C SER A 39 -25.09 2.83 -4.31
N SER A 40 -24.57 2.67 -5.53
CA SER A 40 -25.35 2.60 -6.77
C SER A 40 -25.53 1.15 -7.22
N THR A 41 -26.35 0.94 -8.24
CA THR A 41 -26.40 -0.35 -8.95
C THR A 41 -25.34 -0.35 -10.04
N GLY A 42 -24.53 -1.40 -10.11
CA GLY A 42 -23.45 -1.51 -11.09
C GLY A 42 -22.86 -2.92 -11.18
N PRO A 43 -21.81 -3.12 -11.98
CA PRO A 43 -21.23 -4.45 -12.22
C PRO A 43 -20.61 -5.11 -10.97
N LEU A 44 -20.30 -4.34 -9.94
CA LEU A 44 -19.73 -4.82 -8.67
C LEU A 44 -20.70 -4.62 -7.48
N SER A 45 -22.02 -4.60 -7.77
CA SER A 45 -23.06 -4.45 -6.74
C SER A 45 -22.91 -5.49 -5.63
N ASP A 46 -23.28 -5.08 -4.40
CA ASP A 46 -23.24 -5.90 -3.19
C ASP A 46 -21.84 -6.29 -2.70
N ARG A 47 -20.76 -5.75 -3.29
CA ARG A 47 -19.41 -5.96 -2.78
C ARG A 47 -19.02 -4.88 -1.80
N LEU A 48 -18.63 -5.29 -0.60
CA LEU A 48 -18.09 -4.41 0.42
C LEU A 48 -16.61 -4.11 0.13
N ILE A 49 -16.22 -2.86 0.35
CA ILE A 49 -14.84 -2.41 0.25
C ILE A 49 -14.52 -1.44 1.39
N LEU A 50 -13.30 -1.51 1.89
CA LEU A 50 -12.74 -0.53 2.82
C LEU A 50 -11.72 0.35 2.08
N VAL A 51 -11.59 1.60 2.49
CA VAL A 51 -10.63 2.55 1.92
C VAL A 51 -9.66 3.03 3.00
N LYS A 52 -8.39 3.22 2.65
CA LYS A 52 -7.39 3.74 3.60
C LYS A 52 -7.78 5.14 4.07
N ASP A 53 -7.57 5.45 5.34
CA ASP A 53 -8.02 6.70 5.98
C ASP A 53 -7.25 7.96 5.54
N ASN A 54 -6.51 7.89 4.45
CA ASN A 54 -5.99 9.04 3.70
C ASN A 54 -6.74 9.29 2.38
N ILE A 55 -7.89 8.64 2.16
CA ILE A 55 -8.74 8.77 0.96
C ILE A 55 -10.06 9.38 1.37
N GLU A 56 -10.41 10.53 0.77
CA GLU A 56 -11.67 11.21 1.06
C GLU A 56 -12.87 10.37 0.60
N ALA A 57 -13.78 10.08 1.51
CA ALA A 57 -15.04 9.40 1.24
C ALA A 57 -16.15 9.99 2.12
N VAL A 58 -17.25 10.39 1.52
CA VAL A 58 -18.42 10.91 2.25
C VAL A 58 -18.94 9.85 3.23
N GLY A 59 -19.09 10.23 4.48
CA GLY A 59 -19.47 9.34 5.58
C GLY A 59 -18.28 8.79 6.38
N LEU A 60 -17.03 9.05 5.95
CA LEU A 60 -15.80 8.58 6.59
C LEU A 60 -14.86 9.75 6.97
N PRO A 61 -13.98 9.58 7.97
CA PRO A 61 -13.21 10.69 8.54
C PRO A 61 -12.07 11.21 7.65
N CYS A 62 -11.28 10.36 7.01
CA CYS A 62 -10.08 10.70 6.24
C CYS A 62 -9.09 11.57 7.03
N THR A 63 -8.52 11.02 8.10
CA THR A 63 -7.63 11.75 9.02
C THR A 63 -6.14 11.65 8.68
N ALA A 64 -5.77 10.80 7.71
CA ALA A 64 -4.37 10.36 7.54
C ALA A 64 -3.78 9.76 8.84
N GLY A 65 -4.63 9.31 9.77
CA GLY A 65 -4.27 8.78 11.07
C GLY A 65 -3.92 9.84 12.12
N SER A 66 -3.97 11.13 11.81
CA SER A 66 -3.58 12.24 12.69
C SER A 66 -4.78 12.96 13.28
N LEU A 67 -4.65 13.38 14.54
CA LEU A 67 -5.60 14.24 15.23
C LEU A 67 -5.73 15.61 14.57
N ALA A 68 -4.71 16.05 13.85
CA ALA A 68 -4.71 17.31 13.12
C ALA A 68 -5.88 17.42 12.12
N LEU A 69 -6.32 16.28 11.57
CA LEU A 69 -7.45 16.19 10.64
C LEU A 69 -8.69 15.53 11.25
N GLU A 70 -8.63 15.08 12.51
CA GLU A 70 -9.78 14.48 13.19
C GLU A 70 -10.96 15.45 13.26
N GLY A 71 -12.16 14.99 12.83
CA GLY A 71 -13.37 15.80 12.76
C GLY A 71 -13.33 16.92 11.69
N ALA A 72 -12.32 16.99 10.83
CA ALA A 72 -12.33 17.82 9.64
C ALA A 72 -13.22 17.17 8.57
N PRO A 73 -14.29 17.85 8.09
CA PRO A 73 -15.16 17.25 7.08
C PRO A 73 -14.40 17.02 5.78
N VAL A 74 -14.69 15.90 5.11
CA VAL A 74 -14.29 15.71 3.72
C VAL A 74 -15.10 16.61 2.81
N ARG A 75 -14.53 17.05 1.68
CA ARG A 75 -15.20 17.95 0.72
C ARG A 75 -16.17 17.19 -0.19
N GLY A 76 -15.94 15.91 -0.35
CA GLY A 76 -16.67 15.00 -1.22
C GLY A 76 -15.98 13.65 -1.30
N ASP A 77 -16.45 12.77 -2.14
CA ASP A 77 -15.73 11.56 -2.47
C ASP A 77 -14.49 11.88 -3.31
N ALA A 78 -13.37 11.24 -3.01
CA ALA A 78 -12.25 11.15 -3.93
C ALA A 78 -12.72 10.58 -5.27
N GLU A 79 -12.07 10.95 -6.38
CA GLU A 79 -12.49 10.46 -7.69
C GLU A 79 -12.56 8.92 -7.76
N LEU A 80 -11.58 8.25 -7.17
CA LEU A 80 -11.56 6.79 -7.09
C LEU A 80 -12.75 6.23 -6.29
N VAL A 81 -13.17 6.90 -5.22
CA VAL A 81 -14.33 6.50 -4.40
C VAL A 81 -15.64 6.68 -5.19
N SER A 82 -15.75 7.80 -5.91
CA SER A 82 -16.89 8.05 -6.80
C SER A 82 -17.04 6.94 -7.86
N ARG A 83 -15.91 6.47 -8.45
CA ARG A 83 -15.89 5.36 -9.40
C ARG A 83 -16.31 4.04 -8.76
N LEU A 84 -15.82 3.74 -7.53
CA LEU A 84 -16.21 2.53 -6.80
C LEU A 84 -17.71 2.51 -6.52
N ARG A 85 -18.28 3.62 -6.03
CA ARG A 85 -19.73 3.75 -5.78
C ARG A 85 -20.54 3.65 -7.07
N ALA A 86 -20.09 4.29 -8.16
CA ALA A 86 -20.73 4.20 -9.47
C ALA A 86 -20.71 2.76 -10.04
N ALA A 87 -19.69 1.97 -9.72
CA ALA A 87 -19.61 0.55 -10.06
C ALA A 87 -20.50 -0.34 -9.16
N GLY A 88 -21.18 0.23 -8.17
CA GLY A 88 -22.06 -0.47 -7.25
C GLY A 88 -21.42 -0.99 -5.98
N MET A 89 -20.14 -0.71 -5.74
CA MET A 89 -19.47 -1.13 -4.50
C MET A 89 -19.95 -0.33 -3.29
N ILE A 90 -20.04 -0.98 -2.15
CA ILE A 90 -20.38 -0.39 -0.86
C ILE A 90 -19.09 -0.03 -0.14
N VAL A 91 -18.76 1.26 -0.10
CA VAL A 91 -17.60 1.78 0.63
C VAL A 91 -17.97 1.82 2.12
N ALA A 92 -17.69 0.71 2.81
CA ALA A 92 -18.24 0.39 4.12
C ALA A 92 -17.50 1.05 5.29
N GLY A 93 -16.24 1.44 5.10
CA GLY A 93 -15.46 2.03 6.20
C GLY A 93 -14.06 2.45 5.76
N SER A 94 -13.34 3.09 6.70
CA SER A 94 -11.94 3.49 6.54
C SER A 94 -11.00 2.59 7.34
N THR A 95 -9.84 2.25 6.74
CA THR A 95 -8.82 1.42 7.36
C THR A 95 -7.72 2.25 7.99
N ASN A 96 -7.18 1.74 9.09
CA ASN A 96 -6.02 2.32 9.75
C ASN A 96 -4.77 2.27 8.84
N LEU A 97 -3.80 3.11 9.15
CA LEU A 97 -2.59 3.31 8.36
C LEU A 97 -1.42 3.69 9.27
N SER A 98 -0.21 3.61 8.73
CA SER A 98 0.89 4.35 9.33
C SER A 98 0.60 5.83 9.17
N GLU A 99 0.61 6.59 10.26
CA GLU A 99 0.25 8.00 10.27
C GLU A 99 0.99 8.80 9.19
N TRP A 100 0.25 9.66 8.48
CA TRP A 100 0.75 10.43 7.33
C TRP A 100 1.49 9.57 6.29
N ALA A 101 0.99 8.36 6.04
CA ALA A 101 1.60 7.38 5.13
C ALA A 101 3.07 7.04 5.49
N ASN A 102 3.43 7.12 6.77
CA ASN A 102 4.75 6.81 7.31
C ASN A 102 5.86 7.85 7.03
N ILE A 103 5.51 9.05 6.52
CA ILE A 103 6.49 10.08 6.11
C ILE A 103 6.79 11.11 7.20
N ARG A 104 6.13 11.07 8.37
CA ARG A 104 6.32 12.11 9.40
C ARG A 104 7.71 12.09 10.04
N SER A 105 8.27 10.91 10.26
CA SER A 105 9.53 10.68 10.97
C SER A 105 10.29 9.48 10.42
N THR A 106 11.60 9.49 10.47
CA THR A 106 12.44 8.32 10.19
C THR A 106 12.25 7.21 11.23
N GLY A 107 11.77 7.54 12.43
CA GLY A 107 11.39 6.63 13.51
C GLY A 107 9.93 6.15 13.46
N SER A 108 9.16 6.52 12.43
CA SER A 108 7.76 6.13 12.30
C SER A 108 7.57 4.61 12.39
N SER A 109 6.58 4.16 13.18
CA SER A 109 6.22 2.73 13.28
C SER A 109 5.10 2.38 12.31
N SER A 110 5.35 1.42 11.41
CA SER A 110 4.34 0.95 10.46
C SER A 110 3.11 0.42 11.18
N GLY A 111 1.95 0.92 10.78
CA GLY A 111 0.64 0.54 11.31
C GLY A 111 0.19 1.32 12.52
N TRP A 112 1.02 2.22 13.07
CA TRP A 112 0.60 3.09 14.16
C TRP A 112 0.08 4.44 13.65
N SER A 113 -1.00 4.90 14.26
CA SER A 113 -1.55 6.25 14.08
C SER A 113 -2.12 6.78 15.40
N ALA A 114 -2.09 8.11 15.60
CA ALA A 114 -2.66 8.73 16.81
C ALA A 114 -4.18 8.53 16.92
N VAL A 115 -4.88 8.37 15.79
CA VAL A 115 -6.33 8.12 15.73
C VAL A 115 -6.67 6.65 15.94
N GLY A 116 -6.00 5.74 15.23
CA GLY A 116 -6.35 4.31 15.18
C GLY A 116 -5.54 3.41 16.12
N GLY A 117 -4.46 3.92 16.72
CA GLY A 117 -3.49 3.11 17.45
C GLY A 117 -2.69 2.20 16.51
N LEU A 118 -2.13 1.12 17.03
CA LEU A 118 -1.29 0.18 16.27
C LEU A 118 -2.12 -0.96 15.67
N THR A 119 -2.11 -1.08 14.35
CA THR A 119 -2.67 -2.23 13.63
C THR A 119 -1.80 -3.47 13.86
N ALA A 120 -2.39 -4.53 14.38
CA ALA A 120 -1.74 -5.82 14.56
C ALA A 120 -1.74 -6.65 13.26
N ASN A 121 -0.76 -7.55 13.12
CA ASN A 121 -0.76 -8.50 12.02
C ASN A 121 -1.65 -9.71 12.36
N PRO A 122 -2.64 -10.08 11.53
CA PRO A 122 -3.54 -11.19 11.86
C PRO A 122 -2.86 -12.57 11.90
N TRP A 123 -1.68 -12.74 11.32
CA TRP A 123 -0.90 -13.98 11.42
C TRP A 123 -0.21 -14.15 12.78
N ALA A 124 0.22 -13.02 13.38
CA ALA A 124 0.79 -12.98 14.72
C ALA A 124 0.65 -11.56 15.30
N LEU A 125 -0.08 -11.42 16.40
CA LEU A 125 -0.54 -10.13 16.91
C LEU A 125 0.58 -9.23 17.48
N ASP A 126 1.77 -9.77 17.72
CA ASP A 126 2.97 -9.03 18.12
C ASP A 126 3.85 -8.58 16.93
N ARG A 127 3.37 -8.80 15.71
CA ARG A 127 4.08 -8.48 14.49
C ARG A 127 3.47 -7.29 13.77
N SER A 128 4.31 -6.56 13.04
CA SER A 128 3.87 -5.47 12.19
C SER A 128 2.98 -5.96 11.05
N ALA A 129 1.88 -5.26 10.80
CA ALA A 129 1.06 -5.46 9.61
C ALA A 129 1.70 -4.85 8.35
N GLY A 130 2.94 -4.32 8.46
CA GLY A 130 3.54 -3.50 7.41
C GLY A 130 2.87 -2.15 7.31
N GLY A 131 3.21 -1.39 6.29
CA GLY A 131 2.61 -0.08 6.05
C GLY A 131 3.11 0.55 4.75
N SER A 132 2.49 1.68 4.45
CA SER A 132 1.56 2.44 5.28
C SER A 132 0.09 1.99 5.19
N SER A 133 -0.32 1.12 4.22
CA SER A 133 -1.70 0.61 4.11
C SER A 133 -1.94 -0.61 5.04
N SER A 134 -1.57 -0.46 6.30
CA SER A 134 -1.54 -1.53 7.32
C SER A 134 -2.91 -2.13 7.56
N GLY A 135 -3.90 -1.29 7.83
CA GLY A 135 -5.26 -1.72 8.07
C GLY A 135 -5.90 -2.35 6.84
N SER A 136 -5.60 -1.85 5.63
CA SER A 136 -6.12 -2.43 4.39
C SER A 136 -5.63 -3.86 4.19
N GLY A 137 -4.32 -4.12 4.38
CA GLY A 137 -3.77 -5.47 4.31
C GLY A 137 -4.29 -6.40 5.40
N ALA A 138 -4.32 -5.91 6.65
CA ALA A 138 -4.77 -6.69 7.80
C ALA A 138 -6.28 -7.04 7.73
N ALA A 139 -7.12 -6.10 7.31
CA ALA A 139 -8.57 -6.31 7.16
C ALA A 139 -8.89 -7.38 6.11
N VAL A 140 -8.21 -7.35 4.95
CA VAL A 140 -8.36 -8.38 3.91
C VAL A 140 -7.88 -9.74 4.41
N ALA A 141 -6.69 -9.81 5.01
CA ALA A 141 -6.14 -11.05 5.52
C ALA A 141 -7.04 -11.66 6.62
N ALA A 142 -7.61 -10.84 7.49
CA ALA A 142 -8.53 -11.27 8.54
C ALA A 142 -9.92 -11.67 8.01
N GLY A 143 -10.20 -11.46 6.73
CA GLY A 143 -11.50 -11.79 6.10
C GLY A 143 -12.62 -10.84 6.53
N LEU A 144 -12.31 -9.60 6.89
CA LEU A 144 -13.34 -8.57 7.10
C LEU A 144 -13.99 -8.19 5.76
N VAL A 145 -13.18 -8.02 4.73
CA VAL A 145 -13.60 -7.77 3.35
C VAL A 145 -12.72 -8.56 2.37
N ASP A 146 -13.21 -8.76 1.14
CA ASP A 146 -12.43 -9.40 0.07
C ASP A 146 -11.38 -8.46 -0.55
N VAL A 147 -11.58 -7.14 -0.41
CA VAL A 147 -10.71 -6.10 -0.99
C VAL A 147 -10.77 -4.82 -0.18
N ALA A 148 -9.64 -4.15 -0.08
CA ALA A 148 -9.51 -2.79 0.46
C ALA A 148 -8.60 -1.96 -0.45
N ILE A 149 -8.75 -0.63 -0.41
CA ILE A 149 -7.88 0.29 -1.14
C ILE A 149 -6.78 0.77 -0.21
N GLY A 150 -5.54 0.70 -0.71
CA GLY A 150 -4.37 1.32 -0.13
C GLY A 150 -3.85 2.45 -1.01
N THR A 151 -2.76 3.07 -0.57
CA THR A 151 -1.96 4.00 -1.35
C THR A 151 -0.49 3.65 -1.21
N GLU A 152 0.29 3.83 -2.26
CA GLU A 152 1.73 3.62 -2.22
C GLU A 152 2.45 4.84 -2.80
N THR A 153 3.43 5.31 -2.05
CA THR A 153 4.48 6.22 -2.50
C THR A 153 5.73 5.40 -2.79
N ASP A 154 6.21 4.63 -1.78
CA ASP A 154 7.24 3.59 -1.90
C ASP A 154 6.92 2.46 -0.92
N GLY A 155 6.53 1.29 -1.44
CA GLY A 155 6.29 0.07 -0.68
C GLY A 155 4.94 -0.01 0.07
N SER A 156 4.13 1.03 0.09
CA SER A 156 2.97 1.13 1.01
C SER A 156 1.72 0.32 0.63
N ILE A 157 1.70 -0.39 -0.50
CA ILE A 157 0.78 -1.47 -0.88
C ILE A 157 1.55 -2.80 -0.86
N THR A 158 2.73 -2.79 -1.48
CA THR A 158 3.62 -3.95 -1.62
C THR A 158 3.99 -4.56 -0.28
N CYS A 159 4.40 -3.74 0.70
CA CYS A 159 4.78 -4.19 2.05
C CYS A 159 3.60 -4.84 2.80
N PRO A 160 2.46 -4.16 3.03
CA PRO A 160 1.35 -4.77 3.74
C PRO A 160 0.75 -5.96 2.98
N ALA A 161 0.79 -6.00 1.64
CA ALA A 161 0.38 -7.18 0.88
C ALA A 161 1.26 -8.40 1.22
N ALA A 162 2.59 -8.24 1.18
CA ALA A 162 3.53 -9.30 1.49
C ALA A 162 3.41 -9.79 2.94
N LEU A 163 3.34 -8.87 3.91
CA LEU A 163 3.36 -9.22 5.33
C LEU A 163 2.03 -9.77 5.85
N ASN A 164 0.92 -9.50 5.18
CA ASN A 164 -0.39 -10.04 5.51
C ASN A 164 -0.79 -11.24 4.63
N GLY A 165 0.02 -11.60 3.63
CA GLY A 165 -0.24 -12.74 2.75
C GLY A 165 -1.47 -12.54 1.86
N VAL A 166 -1.64 -11.34 1.33
CA VAL A 166 -2.70 -10.96 0.38
C VAL A 166 -2.09 -10.46 -0.92
N VAL A 167 -2.91 -10.30 -1.94
CA VAL A 167 -2.49 -9.72 -3.22
C VAL A 167 -2.52 -8.21 -3.12
N GLY A 168 -1.47 -7.54 -3.61
CA GLY A 168 -1.42 -6.09 -3.76
C GLY A 168 -1.10 -5.68 -5.19
N ILE A 169 -1.79 -4.68 -5.71
CA ILE A 169 -1.43 -4.06 -6.99
C ILE A 169 -1.15 -2.57 -6.75
N LYS A 170 0.11 -2.19 -6.92
CA LYS A 170 0.52 -0.81 -7.13
C LYS A 170 0.50 -0.57 -8.64
N PRO A 171 -0.45 0.18 -9.18
CA PRO A 171 -0.47 0.42 -10.62
C PRO A 171 0.59 1.45 -11.06
N THR A 172 0.68 1.69 -12.36
CA THR A 172 1.49 2.78 -12.92
C THR A 172 1.04 4.12 -12.33
N VAL A 173 1.99 4.96 -11.91
CA VAL A 173 1.69 6.30 -11.39
C VAL A 173 0.91 7.11 -12.43
N GLY A 174 -0.16 7.76 -12.00
CA GLY A 174 -1.06 8.52 -12.89
C GLY A 174 -2.17 7.69 -13.55
N SER A 175 -2.16 6.34 -13.47
CA SER A 175 -3.24 5.51 -14.01
C SER A 175 -4.50 5.51 -13.14
N VAL A 176 -4.36 5.77 -11.84
CA VAL A 176 -5.46 5.99 -10.89
C VAL A 176 -5.34 7.40 -10.32
N SER A 177 -6.46 8.12 -10.31
CA SER A 177 -6.51 9.50 -9.81
C SER A 177 -6.17 9.59 -8.32
N THR A 178 -5.36 10.58 -7.96
CA THR A 178 -5.04 10.95 -6.58
C THR A 178 -5.87 12.12 -6.05
N VAL A 179 -6.84 12.61 -6.82
CA VAL A 179 -7.75 13.68 -6.40
C VAL A 179 -8.60 13.20 -5.21
N GLY A 180 -8.49 13.92 -4.09
CA GLY A 180 -9.12 13.54 -2.82
C GLY A 180 -8.31 12.52 -1.98
N VAL A 181 -7.04 12.31 -2.32
CA VAL A 181 -6.08 11.53 -1.51
C VAL A 181 -5.14 12.49 -0.80
N VAL A 182 -4.87 12.26 0.49
CA VAL A 182 -3.86 13.03 1.24
C VAL A 182 -2.50 12.70 0.66
N PRO A 183 -1.77 13.68 0.10
CA PRO A 183 -0.57 13.45 -0.67
C PRO A 183 0.68 13.25 0.21
N VAL A 184 1.64 12.51 -0.33
CA VAL A 184 3.05 12.49 0.08
C VAL A 184 3.91 13.05 -1.06
N SER A 185 3.78 12.49 -2.26
CA SER A 185 4.61 12.83 -3.41
C SER A 185 3.83 12.63 -4.71
N GLY A 186 3.49 13.72 -5.40
CA GLY A 186 2.73 13.65 -6.64
C GLY A 186 3.44 12.93 -7.78
N SER A 187 4.76 12.72 -7.69
CA SER A 187 5.52 11.96 -8.68
C SER A 187 5.57 10.45 -8.40
N GLN A 188 5.16 9.99 -7.20
CA GLN A 188 5.22 8.57 -6.80
C GLN A 188 3.90 8.03 -6.26
N ASP A 189 3.01 8.87 -5.73
CA ASP A 189 1.76 8.43 -5.11
C ASP A 189 0.83 7.76 -6.12
N VAL A 190 0.30 6.60 -5.74
CA VAL A 190 -0.75 5.93 -6.48
C VAL A 190 -1.65 5.09 -5.55
N PRO A 191 -2.98 5.20 -5.67
CA PRO A 191 -3.91 4.28 -5.01
C PRO A 191 -3.98 2.94 -5.75
N GLY A 192 -4.21 1.85 -4.98
CA GLY A 192 -4.38 0.54 -5.56
C GLY A 192 -5.01 -0.47 -4.60
N PRO A 193 -5.50 -1.61 -5.11
CA PRO A 193 -6.18 -2.62 -4.32
C PRO A 193 -5.22 -3.53 -3.56
N LEU A 194 -5.62 -3.89 -2.33
CA LEU A 194 -5.17 -5.08 -1.61
C LEU A 194 -6.35 -6.04 -1.55
N ALA A 195 -6.19 -7.27 -2.02
CA ALA A 195 -7.28 -8.21 -2.18
C ALA A 195 -6.89 -9.64 -1.81
N ARG A 196 -7.89 -10.49 -1.60
CA ARG A 196 -7.67 -11.91 -1.27
C ARG A 196 -7.07 -12.73 -2.42
N ASN A 197 -7.29 -12.33 -3.68
CA ASN A 197 -6.75 -12.95 -4.88
C ASN A 197 -6.61 -11.95 -6.03
N ILE A 198 -5.91 -12.36 -7.09
CA ILE A 198 -5.60 -11.49 -8.23
C ILE A 198 -6.84 -11.09 -9.03
N GLU A 199 -7.86 -11.94 -9.15
CA GLU A 199 -9.07 -11.61 -9.91
C GLU A 199 -9.83 -10.46 -9.25
N VAL A 200 -10.04 -10.51 -7.94
CA VAL A 200 -10.69 -9.43 -7.19
C VAL A 200 -9.87 -8.13 -7.27
N ALA A 201 -8.53 -8.22 -7.14
CA ALA A 201 -7.66 -7.06 -7.27
C ALA A 201 -7.77 -6.42 -8.66
N ALA A 202 -7.76 -7.23 -9.73
CA ALA A 202 -7.85 -6.77 -11.11
C ALA A 202 -9.20 -6.13 -11.42
N GLU A 203 -10.30 -6.72 -10.96
CA GLU A 203 -11.66 -6.16 -11.13
C GLU A 203 -11.76 -4.77 -10.50
N VAL A 204 -11.23 -4.60 -9.30
CA VAL A 204 -11.25 -3.32 -8.61
C VAL A 204 -10.32 -2.32 -9.28
N LEU A 205 -9.11 -2.74 -9.71
CA LEU A 205 -8.19 -1.85 -10.44
C LEU A 205 -8.81 -1.33 -11.74
N ALA A 206 -9.53 -2.17 -12.49
CA ALA A 206 -10.23 -1.74 -13.70
C ALA A 206 -11.23 -0.60 -13.42
N VAL A 207 -11.95 -0.65 -12.29
CA VAL A 207 -12.84 0.43 -11.85
C VAL A 207 -12.06 1.67 -11.42
N LEU A 208 -11.01 1.51 -10.62
CA LEU A 208 -10.20 2.63 -10.12
C LEU A 208 -9.57 3.44 -11.26
N SER A 209 -9.00 2.75 -12.24
CA SER A 209 -8.36 3.39 -13.40
C SER A 209 -9.38 3.88 -14.44
N GLY A 210 -10.61 3.36 -14.43
CA GLY A 210 -11.59 3.57 -15.49
C GLY A 210 -11.30 2.78 -16.77
N ASP A 211 -10.33 1.88 -16.74
CA ASP A 211 -9.95 1.01 -17.85
C ASP A 211 -10.72 -0.33 -17.75
N LEU A 212 -11.97 -0.31 -18.15
CA LEU A 212 -12.86 -1.45 -18.05
C LEU A 212 -12.46 -2.63 -18.95
N ASP A 213 -11.60 -2.41 -19.95
CA ASP A 213 -11.07 -3.45 -20.84
C ASP A 213 -9.83 -4.16 -20.25
N LEU A 214 -9.28 -3.69 -19.15
CA LEU A 214 -8.08 -4.24 -18.50
C LEU A 214 -8.16 -5.76 -18.30
N ILE A 215 -9.28 -6.23 -17.76
CA ILE A 215 -9.50 -7.67 -17.50
C ILE A 215 -9.55 -8.46 -18.79
N ALA A 216 -10.29 -7.95 -19.79
CA ALA A 216 -10.41 -8.62 -21.09
C ALA A 216 -9.05 -8.70 -21.81
N ARG A 217 -8.23 -7.62 -21.72
CA ARG A 217 -6.87 -7.63 -22.26
C ARG A 217 -5.98 -8.61 -21.52
N SER A 218 -5.99 -8.60 -20.18
CA SER A 218 -5.17 -9.52 -19.38
C SER A 218 -5.47 -11.00 -19.64
N ARG A 219 -6.73 -11.32 -19.94
CA ARG A 219 -7.15 -12.71 -20.28
C ARG A 219 -6.71 -13.15 -21.67
N ARG A 220 -6.40 -12.22 -22.58
CA ARG A 220 -5.88 -12.55 -23.94
C ARG A 220 -4.37 -12.75 -23.95
N ILE A 221 -3.67 -12.30 -22.93
CA ILE A 221 -2.22 -12.46 -22.82
C ILE A 221 -1.91 -13.89 -22.40
N ASP A 222 -1.15 -14.62 -23.22
CA ASP A 222 -0.56 -15.89 -22.81
C ASP A 222 0.69 -15.60 -21.97
N ALA A 223 0.55 -15.71 -20.65
CA ALA A 223 1.68 -15.54 -19.74
C ALA A 223 2.80 -16.59 -19.97
N GLY A 224 2.48 -17.70 -20.64
CA GLY A 224 3.45 -18.75 -20.98
C GLY A 224 4.53 -18.31 -21.95
N VAL A 225 4.32 -17.23 -22.73
CA VAL A 225 5.33 -16.71 -23.68
C VAL A 225 6.21 -15.60 -23.10
N LEU A 226 5.98 -15.18 -21.85
CA LEU A 226 6.71 -14.07 -21.23
C LEU A 226 8.16 -14.46 -20.89
N ARG A 227 9.05 -13.48 -21.03
CA ARG A 227 10.46 -13.55 -20.61
C ARG A 227 10.57 -12.91 -19.23
N VAL A 228 11.02 -13.67 -18.26
CA VAL A 228 11.09 -13.23 -16.86
C VAL A 228 12.54 -13.01 -16.43
N GLY A 229 12.83 -11.82 -15.91
CA GLY A 229 14.12 -11.46 -15.32
C GLY A 229 14.09 -11.60 -13.80
N VAL A 230 15.02 -12.36 -13.23
CA VAL A 230 15.18 -12.46 -11.76
C VAL A 230 16.10 -11.35 -11.28
N ALA A 231 15.60 -10.43 -10.50
CA ALA A 231 16.35 -9.30 -9.95
C ALA A 231 17.13 -9.73 -8.69
N ARG A 232 18.25 -10.44 -8.88
CA ARG A 232 19.08 -10.96 -7.78
C ARG A 232 19.62 -9.87 -6.86
N ALA A 233 19.87 -8.67 -7.36
CA ALA A 233 20.28 -7.52 -6.57
C ALA A 233 19.23 -7.10 -5.52
N TRP A 234 17.96 -7.48 -5.72
CA TRP A 234 16.85 -7.12 -4.84
C TRP A 234 16.44 -8.23 -3.86
N LEU A 235 17.29 -9.26 -3.66
CA LEU A 235 17.07 -10.27 -2.62
C LEU A 235 16.96 -9.60 -1.24
N THR A 236 16.16 -10.20 -0.34
CA THR A 236 15.91 -9.63 0.98
C THR A 236 17.15 -9.67 1.88
N GLY A 237 18.07 -10.59 1.64
CA GLY A 237 19.18 -10.92 2.55
C GLY A 237 18.73 -11.80 3.73
N HIS A 238 17.44 -12.15 3.83
CA HIS A 238 16.92 -13.10 4.81
C HIS A 238 16.91 -14.50 4.21
N THR A 239 17.85 -15.34 4.59
CA THR A 239 18.12 -16.65 3.97
C THR A 239 16.88 -17.53 3.77
N ALA A 240 15.97 -17.57 4.74
CA ALA A 240 14.77 -18.41 4.64
C ALA A 240 13.75 -17.84 3.63
N THR A 241 13.62 -16.51 3.53
CA THR A 241 12.78 -15.85 2.52
C THR A 241 13.35 -16.06 1.13
N ASP A 242 14.66 -15.84 0.98
CA ASP A 242 15.32 -15.97 -0.32
C ASP A 242 15.27 -17.43 -0.82
N ARG A 243 15.28 -18.43 0.10
CA ARG A 243 15.03 -19.83 -0.27
C ARG A 243 13.59 -20.08 -0.76
N VAL A 244 12.57 -19.52 -0.10
CA VAL A 244 11.17 -19.63 -0.57
C VAL A 244 11.01 -18.94 -1.92
N PHE A 245 11.75 -17.87 -2.17
CA PHE A 245 11.79 -17.21 -3.48
C PHE A 245 12.41 -18.14 -4.57
N GLU A 246 13.48 -18.87 -4.26
CA GLU A 246 14.03 -19.87 -5.20
C GLU A 246 13.03 -21.00 -5.52
N GLU A 247 12.25 -21.43 -4.53
CA GLU A 247 11.17 -22.41 -4.74
C GLU A 247 10.07 -21.82 -5.66
N ALA A 248 9.73 -20.53 -5.50
CA ALA A 248 8.81 -19.84 -6.39
C ALA A 248 9.36 -19.67 -7.81
N ILE A 249 10.66 -19.36 -7.97
CA ILE A 249 11.33 -19.32 -9.29
C ILE A 249 11.16 -20.65 -10.00
N ALA A 250 11.40 -21.77 -9.33
CA ALA A 250 11.25 -23.11 -9.94
C ALA A 250 9.80 -23.40 -10.38
N ILE A 251 8.79 -22.80 -9.74
CA ILE A 251 7.40 -22.85 -10.19
C ILE A 251 7.22 -21.97 -11.44
N ILE A 252 7.76 -20.75 -11.43
CA ILE A 252 7.68 -19.83 -12.56
C ILE A 252 8.32 -20.42 -13.81
N GLU A 253 9.51 -21.03 -13.71
CA GLU A 253 10.21 -21.67 -14.82
C GLU A 253 9.36 -22.69 -15.58
N ARG A 254 8.48 -23.40 -14.88
CA ARG A 254 7.57 -24.38 -15.52
C ARG A 254 6.34 -23.72 -16.17
N ASN A 255 6.14 -22.43 -15.97
CA ASN A 255 4.92 -21.72 -16.34
C ASN A 255 5.13 -20.60 -17.37
N VAL A 256 6.38 -20.27 -17.73
CA VAL A 256 6.71 -19.15 -18.65
C VAL A 256 7.72 -19.59 -19.70
N HIS A 257 7.94 -18.76 -20.73
CA HIS A 257 8.87 -19.04 -21.83
C HIS A 257 10.32 -19.17 -21.36
N SER A 258 10.77 -18.24 -20.54
CA SER A 258 12.14 -18.25 -20.04
C SER A 258 12.27 -17.45 -18.73
N VAL A 259 13.15 -17.96 -17.87
CA VAL A 259 13.57 -17.28 -16.64
C VAL A 259 15.10 -17.16 -16.66
N ARG A 260 15.62 -15.95 -16.48
CA ARG A 260 17.07 -15.68 -16.42
C ARG A 260 17.34 -14.57 -15.41
N ASP A 261 18.54 -14.54 -14.86
CA ASP A 261 18.97 -13.45 -14.02
C ASP A 261 19.02 -12.13 -14.80
N SER A 262 18.50 -11.08 -14.21
CA SER A 262 18.54 -9.70 -14.72
C SER A 262 19.67 -8.94 -14.06
N ALA A 263 20.37 -8.12 -14.83
CA ALA A 263 21.48 -7.30 -14.36
C ALA A 263 21.03 -5.95 -13.75
N VAL A 264 19.81 -5.88 -13.17
CA VAL A 264 19.39 -4.66 -12.45
C VAL A 264 20.38 -4.35 -11.33
N PRO A 265 20.72 -3.06 -11.11
CA PRO A 265 21.63 -2.68 -10.05
C PRO A 265 20.96 -2.73 -8.66
N GLU A 266 21.76 -2.80 -7.60
CA GLU A 266 21.32 -2.40 -6.28
C GLU A 266 21.05 -0.89 -6.24
N THR A 267 20.08 -0.49 -5.41
CA THR A 267 19.80 0.94 -5.19
C THR A 267 20.89 1.50 -4.28
N ALA A 268 21.77 2.34 -4.85
CA ALA A 268 22.86 2.94 -4.11
C ALA A 268 22.35 4.05 -3.15
N SER A 269 23.16 4.37 -2.12
CA SER A 269 22.78 5.37 -1.09
C SER A 269 22.44 6.74 -1.68
N ASN A 270 23.14 7.19 -2.70
CA ASN A 270 22.88 8.46 -3.35
C ASN A 270 21.52 8.50 -4.09
N VAL A 271 21.00 7.34 -4.56
CA VAL A 271 19.66 7.25 -5.15
C VAL A 271 18.59 7.41 -4.06
N HIS A 272 18.78 6.78 -2.90
CA HIS A 272 17.89 6.98 -1.75
C HIS A 272 17.94 8.40 -1.20
N GLU A 273 19.13 9.04 -1.15
CA GLU A 273 19.27 10.44 -0.74
C GLU A 273 18.55 11.40 -1.69
N ASP A 274 18.66 11.15 -2.99
CA ASP A 274 17.94 11.92 -4.01
C ASP A 274 16.44 11.68 -3.92
N GLU A 275 15.98 10.44 -3.72
CA GLU A 275 14.56 10.13 -3.51
C GLU A 275 14.04 10.84 -2.26
N PHE A 276 14.73 10.74 -1.13
CA PHE A 276 14.35 11.43 0.10
C PHE A 276 14.22 12.95 -0.11
N THR A 277 15.15 13.54 -0.85
CA THR A 277 15.09 14.96 -1.23
C THR A 277 13.81 15.24 -2.03
N VAL A 278 13.50 14.40 -3.02
CA VAL A 278 12.26 14.54 -3.83
C VAL A 278 11.03 14.47 -2.94
N LEU A 279 10.94 13.45 -2.08
CA LEU A 279 9.80 13.25 -1.19
C LEU A 279 9.57 14.42 -0.24
N VAL A 280 10.61 14.94 0.42
CA VAL A 280 10.52 16.09 1.34
C VAL A 280 10.01 17.35 0.64
N HIS A 281 10.52 17.64 -0.54
CA HIS A 281 10.13 18.82 -1.31
C HIS A 281 8.73 18.71 -1.93
N GLU A 282 8.35 17.53 -2.40
CA GLU A 282 7.00 17.28 -2.92
C GLU A 282 5.97 17.27 -1.80
N LEU A 283 6.28 16.64 -0.65
CA LEU A 283 5.45 16.67 0.54
C LEU A 283 5.06 18.10 0.93
N LYS A 284 6.06 19.02 0.99
CA LYS A 284 5.80 20.44 1.25
C LYS A 284 4.81 21.03 0.28
N SER A 285 5.05 20.86 -1.01
CA SER A 285 4.27 21.52 -2.05
C SER A 285 2.84 20.95 -2.13
N ASP A 286 2.71 19.63 -2.05
CA ASP A 286 1.44 18.94 -2.27
C ASP A 286 0.55 18.99 -1.04
N LEU A 287 1.13 18.77 0.14
CA LEU A 287 0.36 18.77 1.39
C LEU A 287 -0.15 20.17 1.73
N ASP A 288 0.64 21.24 1.49
CA ASP A 288 0.18 22.60 1.69
C ASP A 288 -1.03 22.94 0.80
N VAL A 289 -0.97 22.55 -0.48
CA VAL A 289 -2.09 22.76 -1.41
C VAL A 289 -3.31 21.94 -0.97
N TYR A 290 -3.12 20.70 -0.58
CA TYR A 290 -4.20 19.83 -0.11
C TYR A 290 -4.89 20.41 1.14
N LEU A 291 -4.12 20.75 2.18
CA LEU A 291 -4.64 21.28 3.44
C LEU A 291 -5.33 22.65 3.26
N ALA A 292 -4.73 23.56 2.48
CA ALA A 292 -5.31 24.87 2.18
C ALA A 292 -6.67 24.76 1.47
N ASN A 293 -6.84 23.72 0.63
CA ASN A 293 -8.07 23.47 -0.10
C ASN A 293 -9.11 22.71 0.74
N ARG A 294 -8.68 21.79 1.62
CA ARG A 294 -9.57 20.98 2.43
C ARG A 294 -10.13 21.72 3.63
N VAL A 295 -9.29 22.48 4.32
CA VAL A 295 -9.66 23.16 5.58
C VAL A 295 -10.13 24.56 5.30
N ALA A 296 -11.35 24.89 5.76
CA ALA A 296 -11.94 26.23 5.59
C ALA A 296 -11.11 27.30 6.29
N SER A 297 -10.99 28.48 5.66
CA SER A 297 -10.34 29.64 6.25
C SER A 297 -11.09 30.10 7.51
N GLY A 298 -10.34 30.53 8.53
CA GLY A 298 -10.89 31.02 9.79
C GLY A 298 -11.27 29.92 10.80
N THR A 299 -10.97 28.65 10.49
CA THR A 299 -11.02 27.56 11.48
C THR A 299 -9.68 27.46 12.21
N ASN A 300 -9.69 26.94 13.43
CA ASN A 300 -8.45 26.67 14.20
C ASN A 300 -7.85 25.29 13.81
N ARG A 301 -7.76 24.99 12.51
CA ARG A 301 -7.25 23.72 11.98
C ARG A 301 -6.07 23.95 11.06
N PRO A 302 -5.09 23.02 11.00
CA PRO A 302 -3.94 23.10 10.13
C PRO A 302 -4.30 23.27 8.66
N ARG A 303 -3.66 24.21 7.98
CA ARG A 303 -3.83 24.52 6.57
C ARG A 303 -2.52 24.45 5.78
N SER A 304 -1.44 24.12 6.46
CA SER A 304 -0.12 23.92 5.92
C SER A 304 0.61 22.85 6.73
N ILE A 305 1.70 22.32 6.20
CA ILE A 305 2.55 21.38 6.95
C ILE A 305 3.16 22.06 8.20
N ALA A 306 3.45 23.36 8.13
CA ALA A 306 3.94 24.11 9.28
C ALA A 306 2.89 24.20 10.40
N ASP A 307 1.60 24.34 10.04
CA ASP A 307 0.52 24.33 11.03
C ASP A 307 0.36 22.93 11.64
N VAL A 308 0.57 21.85 10.85
CA VAL A 308 0.56 20.47 11.39
C VAL A 308 1.70 20.28 12.38
N VAL A 309 2.90 20.75 12.07
CA VAL A 309 4.06 20.70 12.98
C VAL A 309 3.73 21.40 14.30
N ALA A 310 3.13 22.60 14.26
CA ALA A 310 2.71 23.33 15.45
C ALA A 310 1.62 22.57 16.23
N PHE A 311 0.61 22.05 15.55
CA PHE A 311 -0.46 21.25 16.14
C PHE A 311 0.10 20.02 16.88
N ASN A 312 1.04 19.29 16.27
CA ASN A 312 1.64 18.09 16.85
C ASN A 312 2.45 18.43 18.12
N HIS A 313 3.11 19.57 18.18
CA HIS A 313 3.76 20.06 19.42
C HIS A 313 2.76 20.36 20.53
N GLU A 314 1.62 20.97 20.21
CA GLU A 314 0.56 21.26 21.17
C GLU A 314 -0.12 19.98 21.71
N HIS A 315 -0.10 18.89 20.94
CA HIS A 315 -0.71 17.60 21.26
C HIS A 315 0.34 16.48 21.38
N ALA A 316 1.54 16.82 21.84
CA ALA A 316 2.71 15.92 21.83
C ALA A 316 2.51 14.63 22.63
N ASP A 317 1.70 14.67 23.67
CA ASP A 317 1.34 13.49 24.48
C ASP A 317 0.64 12.39 23.68
N ARG A 318 -0.03 12.72 22.59
CA ARG A 318 -0.71 11.78 21.69
C ARG A 318 -0.02 11.67 20.34
N GLU A 319 0.26 12.79 19.67
CA GLU A 319 0.84 12.83 18.33
C GLU A 319 2.30 12.38 18.32
N LEU A 320 3.09 12.78 19.32
CA LEU A 320 4.52 12.47 19.40
C LEU A 320 4.84 11.41 20.47
N ALA A 321 3.85 10.60 20.87
CA ALA A 321 3.98 9.62 21.94
C ALA A 321 5.07 8.56 21.69
N HIS A 322 5.35 8.22 20.45
CA HIS A 322 6.25 7.10 20.07
C HIS A 322 7.45 7.54 19.22
N PHE A 323 7.31 8.57 18.39
CA PHE A 323 8.36 9.05 17.49
C PHE A 323 8.16 10.53 17.16
N GLY A 324 9.20 11.19 16.64
CA GLY A 324 9.21 12.62 16.31
C GLY A 324 8.52 12.97 15.00
N GLN A 325 8.84 14.17 14.49
CA GLN A 325 8.28 14.69 13.24
C GLN A 325 9.33 15.43 12.39
N GLU A 326 10.57 15.01 12.48
CA GLU A 326 11.71 15.71 11.89
C GLU A 326 11.61 15.84 10.37
N ILE A 327 10.94 14.88 9.68
CA ILE A 327 10.73 14.98 8.23
C ILE A 327 9.70 16.09 7.94
N PHE A 328 8.67 16.23 8.74
CA PHE A 328 7.70 17.32 8.60
C PHE A 328 8.34 18.69 8.86
N GLU A 329 9.23 18.79 9.85
CA GLU A 329 10.00 20.00 10.13
C GLU A 329 10.93 20.36 8.96
N MET A 330 11.62 19.37 8.37
CA MET A 330 12.43 19.56 7.16
C MET A 330 11.57 20.03 5.99
N ALA A 331 10.42 19.39 5.76
CA ALA A 331 9.51 19.79 4.70
C ALA A 331 8.94 21.18 4.92
N ALA A 332 8.55 21.55 6.16
CA ALA A 332 8.08 22.89 6.47
C ALA A 332 9.14 23.97 6.19
N ALA A 333 10.42 23.64 6.36
CA ALA A 333 11.54 24.55 6.16
C ALA A 333 12.06 24.63 4.71
N CYS A 334 11.69 23.68 3.84
CA CYS A 334 12.21 23.65 2.47
C CYS A 334 11.40 24.54 1.51
N ALA A 335 11.98 24.81 0.32
CA ALA A 335 11.36 25.64 -0.71
C ALA A 335 10.39 24.86 -1.64
N GLY A 336 10.10 23.59 -1.34
CA GLY A 336 9.25 22.76 -2.19
C GLY A 336 9.85 22.52 -3.58
N ARG A 337 8.97 22.33 -4.59
CA ARG A 337 9.38 22.01 -5.97
C ARG A 337 10.14 23.13 -6.68
N ASP A 338 10.17 24.35 -6.15
CA ASP A 338 10.93 25.47 -6.73
C ASP A 338 12.44 25.39 -6.44
N SER A 339 12.86 24.48 -5.56
CA SER A 339 14.25 24.24 -5.20
C SER A 339 15.07 23.65 -6.35
N ASP A 340 16.30 24.16 -6.56
CA ASP A 340 17.25 23.55 -7.48
C ASP A 340 17.71 22.17 -7.00
N ALA A 341 17.79 21.96 -5.67
CA ALA A 341 18.10 20.67 -5.08
C ALA A 341 17.05 19.61 -5.48
N TYR A 342 15.78 19.95 -5.38
CA TYR A 342 14.69 19.08 -5.84
C TYR A 342 14.82 18.75 -7.33
N ARG A 343 14.96 19.77 -8.17
CA ARG A 343 15.07 19.57 -9.63
C ARG A 343 16.25 18.69 -10.03
N LEU A 344 17.38 18.85 -9.34
CA LEU A 344 18.57 18.04 -9.57
C LEU A 344 18.38 16.59 -9.11
N ALA A 345 17.89 16.38 -7.87
CA ALA A 345 17.62 15.08 -7.31
C ALA A 345 16.62 14.29 -8.18
N ARG A 346 15.51 14.92 -8.57
CA ARG A 346 14.48 14.28 -9.41
C ARG A 346 15.05 13.87 -10.79
N ARG A 347 15.85 14.71 -11.44
CA ARG A 347 16.50 14.36 -12.71
C ARG A 347 17.44 13.18 -12.57
N ARG A 348 18.29 13.15 -11.52
CA ARG A 348 19.24 12.05 -11.30
C ARG A 348 18.51 10.73 -11.04
N ASN A 349 17.45 10.78 -10.25
CA ASN A 349 16.65 9.59 -9.95
C ASN A 349 15.96 9.02 -11.18
N VAL A 350 15.32 9.88 -11.98
CA VAL A 350 14.66 9.44 -13.21
C VAL A 350 15.69 8.88 -14.19
N ASP A 351 16.81 9.57 -14.39
CA ASP A 351 17.89 9.11 -15.27
C ASP A 351 18.44 7.74 -14.83
N TRP A 352 18.67 7.56 -13.52
CA TRP A 352 19.09 6.28 -12.98
C TRP A 352 18.05 5.18 -13.21
N ALA A 353 16.79 5.45 -12.89
CA ALA A 353 15.73 4.45 -13.01
C ALA A 353 15.51 4.03 -14.47
N GLU A 354 15.46 5.00 -15.40
CA GLU A 354 15.20 4.75 -16.81
C GLU A 354 16.42 4.15 -17.54
N ASN A 355 17.63 4.71 -17.35
CA ASN A 355 18.79 4.39 -18.17
C ASN A 355 19.72 3.35 -17.54
N GLN A 356 19.74 3.20 -16.21
CA GLN A 356 20.64 2.26 -15.56
C GLN A 356 19.91 1.04 -14.98
N CYS A 357 18.65 1.20 -14.55
CA CYS A 357 17.89 0.14 -13.93
C CYS A 357 16.97 -0.57 -14.92
N PHE A 358 15.89 0.09 -15.35
CA PHE A 358 14.80 -0.56 -16.06
C PHE A 358 14.96 -0.61 -17.58
N GLY A 359 15.56 0.41 -18.20
CA GLY A 359 15.74 0.44 -19.66
C GLY A 359 16.50 -0.77 -20.18
N PRO A 360 17.70 -1.09 -19.66
CA PRO A 360 18.43 -2.31 -20.05
C PRO A 360 17.66 -3.59 -19.71
N ALA A 361 16.99 -3.64 -18.54
CA ALA A 361 16.27 -4.84 -18.11
C ALA A 361 15.07 -5.15 -19.02
N PHE A 362 14.24 -4.14 -19.34
CA PHE A 362 13.05 -4.35 -20.19
C PHE A 362 13.35 -4.48 -21.69
N ALA A 363 14.59 -4.27 -22.13
CA ALA A 363 15.01 -4.70 -23.46
C ALA A 363 15.04 -6.25 -23.59
N ASP A 364 15.39 -6.93 -22.52
CA ASP A 364 15.53 -8.40 -22.48
C ASP A 364 14.34 -9.12 -21.88
N PHE A 365 13.60 -8.49 -20.95
CA PHE A 365 12.55 -9.11 -20.16
C PHE A 365 11.21 -8.38 -20.30
N ASP A 366 10.13 -9.12 -20.16
CA ASP A 366 8.77 -8.60 -20.17
C ASP A 366 8.28 -8.31 -18.75
N VAL A 367 8.82 -9.03 -17.75
CA VAL A 367 8.52 -8.91 -16.32
C VAL A 367 9.79 -9.15 -15.51
N LEU A 368 10.03 -8.34 -14.49
CA LEU A 368 11.04 -8.61 -13.48
C LEU A 368 10.39 -9.20 -12.24
N ILE A 369 11.08 -10.11 -11.55
CA ILE A 369 10.61 -10.69 -10.29
C ILE A 369 11.64 -10.51 -9.19
N ALA A 370 11.13 -10.27 -7.96
CA ALA A 370 11.93 -10.20 -6.75
C ALA A 370 11.09 -10.62 -5.54
N PRO A 371 11.69 -11.04 -4.42
CA PRO A 371 10.98 -11.15 -3.16
C PRO A 371 10.60 -9.74 -2.69
N ALA A 372 9.38 -9.60 -2.13
CA ALA A 372 8.94 -8.30 -1.63
C ALA A 372 9.63 -7.94 -0.31
N TYR A 373 9.28 -8.62 0.76
CA TYR A 373 9.81 -8.38 2.12
C TYR A 373 10.12 -9.71 2.82
N ALA A 374 11.02 -9.66 3.80
CA ALA A 374 11.19 -10.72 4.79
C ALA A 374 9.92 -10.83 5.67
N PRO A 375 9.77 -11.90 6.51
CA PRO A 375 8.61 -12.04 7.36
C PRO A 375 8.37 -10.83 8.26
N ALA A 376 7.12 -10.59 8.63
CA ALA A 376 6.72 -9.51 9.50
C ALA A 376 7.60 -9.42 10.75
N TRP A 377 8.22 -8.25 10.98
CA TRP A 377 9.05 -7.97 12.16
C TRP A 377 8.19 -7.72 13.39
N LYS A 378 8.77 -7.86 14.58
CA LYS A 378 8.11 -7.42 15.81
C LYS A 378 8.02 -5.90 15.82
N THR A 379 6.86 -5.39 16.17
CA THR A 379 6.71 -3.95 16.39
C THR A 379 7.46 -3.56 17.65
N ASP A 380 8.33 -2.56 17.53
CA ASP A 380 9.13 -2.03 18.62
C ASP A 380 9.24 -0.51 18.47
N PHE A 381 8.63 0.23 19.39
CA PHE A 381 8.66 1.71 19.35
C PHE A 381 10.02 2.31 19.74
N VAL A 382 10.94 1.50 20.27
CA VAL A 382 12.30 1.94 20.63
C VAL A 382 13.27 1.65 19.51
N LEU A 383 13.21 0.44 18.91
CA LEU A 383 14.13 0.01 17.86
C LEU A 383 13.66 0.38 16.45
N GLY A 384 12.43 0.87 16.30
CA GLY A 384 11.87 1.31 15.01
C GLY A 384 11.53 0.13 14.09
N HIS A 385 11.98 0.19 12.83
CA HIS A 385 11.68 -0.78 11.78
C HIS A 385 12.84 -1.74 11.49
N PRO A 386 13.01 -2.85 12.21
CA PRO A 386 14.01 -3.86 11.88
C PRO A 386 13.52 -4.72 10.69
N SER A 387 13.21 -4.09 9.57
CA SER A 387 12.73 -4.75 8.34
C SER A 387 13.90 -5.22 7.49
N ALA A 388 13.66 -6.26 6.70
CA ALA A 388 14.53 -6.69 5.62
C ALA A 388 13.72 -6.88 4.33
N GLY A 389 14.31 -6.57 3.18
CA GLY A 389 13.62 -6.58 1.88
C GLY A 389 13.13 -5.18 1.49
N GLY A 390 12.12 -5.12 0.63
CA GLY A 390 11.62 -3.86 0.07
C GLY A 390 12.48 -3.27 -1.04
N LYS A 391 13.60 -3.91 -1.41
CA LYS A 391 14.53 -3.38 -2.42
C LYS A 391 13.91 -3.21 -3.82
N VAL A 392 12.82 -3.89 -4.09
CA VAL A 392 12.08 -3.80 -5.36
C VAL A 392 11.24 -2.52 -5.46
N THR A 393 10.86 -1.91 -4.34
CA THR A 393 9.86 -0.83 -4.33
C THR A 393 10.44 0.51 -4.71
N THR A 394 11.58 0.91 -4.16
CA THR A 394 12.23 2.20 -4.45
C THR A 394 12.53 2.42 -5.94
N PRO A 395 13.18 1.49 -6.69
CA PRO A 395 13.36 1.67 -8.12
C PRO A 395 12.04 1.87 -8.88
N ALA A 396 11.02 1.05 -8.56
CA ALA A 396 9.72 1.12 -9.21
C ALA A 396 8.92 2.38 -8.82
N ALA A 397 9.06 2.87 -7.59
CA ALA A 397 8.48 4.12 -7.13
C ALA A 397 9.06 5.32 -7.90
N ILE A 398 10.39 5.43 -7.97
CA ILE A 398 11.11 6.49 -8.70
C ILE A 398 10.70 6.54 -10.17
N ALA A 399 10.58 5.36 -10.81
CA ALA A 399 10.20 5.22 -12.22
C ALA A 399 8.67 5.27 -12.46
N GLY A 400 7.86 5.27 -11.40
CA GLY A 400 6.40 5.23 -11.50
C GLY A 400 5.83 3.92 -12.06
N LEU A 401 6.58 2.80 -11.98
CA LEU A 401 6.22 1.53 -12.62
C LEU A 401 5.25 0.69 -11.78
N PRO A 402 4.42 -0.16 -12.42
CA PRO A 402 3.48 -1.03 -11.74
C PRO A 402 4.18 -2.20 -11.03
N ILE A 403 3.65 -2.57 -9.86
CA ILE A 403 4.04 -3.77 -9.10
C ILE A 403 2.78 -4.59 -8.79
N VAL A 404 2.85 -5.89 -9.02
CA VAL A 404 1.89 -6.86 -8.47
C VAL A 404 2.63 -7.73 -7.46
N THR A 405 2.08 -7.83 -6.25
CA THR A 405 2.63 -8.67 -5.18
C THR A 405 1.66 -9.80 -4.86
N LEU A 406 2.16 -11.03 -4.87
CA LEU A 406 1.43 -12.24 -4.48
C LEU A 406 2.06 -12.88 -3.25
N PRO A 407 1.29 -13.59 -2.42
CA PRO A 407 1.86 -14.53 -1.47
C PRO A 407 2.69 -15.61 -2.19
N MET A 408 3.88 -15.95 -1.69
CA MET A 408 4.71 -17.04 -2.27
C MET A 408 5.00 -18.18 -1.29
N GLY A 409 4.63 -18.04 -0.02
CA GLY A 409 4.85 -19.08 0.99
C GLY A 409 4.91 -18.52 2.40
N LEU A 410 5.30 -19.38 3.34
CA LEU A 410 5.44 -19.04 4.76
C LEU A 410 6.88 -19.26 5.22
N VAL A 411 7.38 -18.33 6.02
CA VAL A 411 8.63 -18.46 6.77
C VAL A 411 8.32 -18.33 8.25
N ALA A 412 8.65 -19.34 9.04
CA ALA A 412 8.29 -19.42 10.45
C ALA A 412 6.77 -19.19 10.72
N GLY A 413 5.93 -19.58 9.75
CA GLY A 413 4.48 -19.42 9.81
C GLY A 413 3.98 -18.00 9.57
N LEU A 414 4.81 -17.13 9.03
CA LEU A 414 4.47 -15.77 8.59
C LEU A 414 4.57 -15.67 7.06
N PRO A 415 3.65 -14.96 6.39
CA PRO A 415 3.69 -14.79 4.94
C PRO A 415 4.94 -14.07 4.45
N VAL A 416 5.35 -14.43 3.23
CA VAL A 416 6.33 -13.70 2.43
C VAL A 416 5.79 -13.54 1.01
N GLY A 417 6.14 -12.43 0.36
CA GLY A 417 5.57 -12.01 -0.92
C GLY A 417 6.56 -12.09 -2.08
N LEU A 418 6.02 -12.39 -3.26
CA LEU A 418 6.66 -12.33 -4.58
C LEU A 418 6.15 -11.10 -5.32
N SER A 419 7.05 -10.23 -5.76
CA SER A 419 6.72 -9.04 -6.56
C SER A 419 7.04 -9.24 -8.03
N PHE A 420 6.12 -8.79 -8.89
CA PHE A 420 6.27 -8.70 -10.35
C PHE A 420 6.31 -7.22 -10.72
N VAL A 421 7.34 -6.78 -11.42
CA VAL A 421 7.48 -5.40 -11.93
C VAL A 421 7.45 -5.44 -13.45
N GLY A 422 6.68 -4.54 -14.05
CA GLY A 422 6.60 -4.41 -15.51
C GLY A 422 6.88 -2.98 -15.99
N PRO A 423 7.01 -2.79 -17.29
CA PRO A 423 7.03 -1.45 -17.88
C PRO A 423 5.77 -0.65 -17.52
N ALA A 424 5.83 0.67 -17.63
CA ALA A 424 4.66 1.52 -17.45
C ALA A 424 3.48 1.05 -18.33
N ALA A 425 2.27 1.11 -17.78
CA ALA A 425 1.03 0.70 -18.44
C ALA A 425 0.99 -0.80 -18.86
N SER A 426 1.69 -1.67 -18.13
CA SER A 426 1.68 -3.12 -18.38
C SER A 426 0.89 -3.93 -17.33
N GLU A 427 -0.07 -3.31 -16.68
CA GLU A 427 -0.91 -3.95 -15.66
C GLU A 427 -1.61 -5.21 -16.18
N ASP A 428 -2.09 -5.19 -17.42
CA ASP A 428 -2.71 -6.35 -18.05
C ASP A 428 -1.75 -7.55 -18.17
N ARG A 429 -0.48 -7.31 -18.50
CA ARG A 429 0.58 -8.33 -18.54
C ARG A 429 0.91 -8.85 -17.16
N LEU A 430 1.06 -7.95 -16.18
CA LEU A 430 1.34 -8.32 -14.79
C LEU A 430 0.18 -9.13 -14.18
N ILE A 431 -1.08 -8.74 -14.45
CA ILE A 431 -2.26 -9.47 -14.01
C ILE A 431 -2.32 -10.87 -14.65
N ALA A 432 -2.03 -10.99 -15.96
CA ALA A 432 -1.98 -12.28 -16.64
C ALA A 432 -0.92 -13.21 -16.03
N MET A 433 0.27 -12.67 -15.77
CA MET A 433 1.37 -13.40 -15.12
C MET A 433 0.99 -13.81 -13.71
N ALA A 434 0.50 -12.85 -12.90
CA ALA A 434 0.11 -13.08 -11.51
C ALA A 434 -0.99 -14.14 -11.39
N ARG A 435 -2.01 -14.11 -12.26
CA ARG A 435 -3.08 -15.13 -12.33
C ARG A 435 -2.51 -16.55 -12.55
N ARG A 436 -1.61 -16.67 -13.51
CA ARG A 436 -0.97 -17.95 -13.81
C ARG A 436 -0.15 -18.48 -12.65
N ILE A 437 0.62 -17.60 -12.00
CA ILE A 437 1.50 -17.99 -10.91
C ILE A 437 0.73 -18.19 -9.59
N GLU A 438 -0.29 -17.38 -9.30
CA GLU A 438 -1.18 -17.58 -8.15
C GLU A 438 -1.82 -18.98 -8.20
N SER A 439 -2.36 -19.37 -9.38
CA SER A 439 -2.91 -20.71 -9.60
C SER A 439 -1.86 -21.81 -9.45
N ALA A 440 -0.63 -21.60 -9.95
CA ALA A 440 0.45 -22.59 -9.85
C ALA A 440 1.00 -22.74 -8.42
N LEU A 441 0.99 -21.66 -7.62
CA LEU A 441 1.35 -21.68 -6.21
C LEU A 441 0.28 -22.36 -5.35
N GLY A 442 -1.01 -22.22 -5.73
CA GLY A 442 -2.16 -22.85 -5.08
C GLY A 442 -2.43 -22.39 -3.63
N LEU A 443 -1.79 -21.30 -3.17
CA LEU A 443 -1.87 -20.86 -1.76
C LEU A 443 -3.24 -20.28 -1.42
N VAL A 444 -3.80 -19.48 -2.31
CA VAL A 444 -5.08 -18.75 -2.06
C VAL A 444 -6.25 -19.72 -1.93
N ASP A 445 -6.20 -20.83 -2.64
CA ASP A 445 -7.23 -21.89 -2.63
C ASP A 445 -7.01 -22.90 -1.49
N ASP A 446 -5.87 -22.87 -0.80
CA ASP A 446 -5.58 -23.72 0.35
C ASP A 446 -6.36 -23.23 1.58
N PRO A 447 -7.27 -24.05 2.14
CA PRO A 447 -8.00 -23.69 3.38
C PRO A 447 -7.09 -23.43 4.59
N SER A 448 -5.84 -23.90 4.56
CA SER A 448 -4.85 -23.63 5.60
C SER A 448 -4.19 -22.26 5.47
N TRP A 449 -4.31 -21.60 4.31
CA TRP A 449 -3.83 -20.23 4.08
C TRP A 449 -4.75 -19.21 4.76
N ARG A 450 -4.76 -19.22 6.10
CA ARG A 450 -5.57 -18.33 6.93
C ARG A 450 -4.81 -17.88 8.15
N PRO A 451 -4.92 -16.61 8.53
CA PRO A 451 -4.41 -16.11 9.81
C PRO A 451 -5.01 -16.87 10.98
N ARG A 452 -4.20 -17.06 12.03
CA ARG A 452 -4.63 -17.76 13.26
C ARG A 452 -4.66 -16.84 14.47
N PHE A 453 -4.45 -15.55 14.31
CA PHE A 453 -4.39 -14.55 15.40
C PHE A 453 -3.50 -15.02 16.56
N ARG A 454 -2.28 -15.50 16.24
CA ARG A 454 -1.36 -16.03 17.22
C ARG A 454 -1.02 -14.96 18.26
N GLN A 455 -1.37 -15.24 19.51
CA GLN A 455 -0.96 -14.41 20.64
C GLN A 455 0.56 -14.53 20.86
N PRO A 456 1.23 -13.47 21.35
CA PRO A 456 2.61 -13.57 21.81
C PRO A 456 2.73 -14.70 22.85
N SER A 457 3.77 -15.51 22.72
CA SER A 457 4.10 -16.46 23.79
C SER A 457 4.35 -15.65 25.07
N ARG A 458 3.56 -15.86 26.09
CA ARG A 458 3.86 -15.34 27.43
C ARG A 458 5.19 -15.97 27.83
N GLY A 459 6.28 -15.19 27.76
CA GLY A 459 7.60 -15.57 28.24
C GLY A 459 7.63 -15.64 29.74
#